data_e295a39210d3fd4d587efa1178a1a7c1
#
_entry.id   e295a39210d3fd4d587efa1178a1a7c1
#
_cell.length_a   1.000
_cell.length_b   1.000
_cell.length_c   1.000
_cell.angle_alpha   90.00
_cell.angle_beta   90.00
_cell.angle_gamma   90.00
#
_symmetry.space_group_name_H-M   'P 1'
#
loop_
_entity.id
_entity.type
_entity.pdbx_description
1 polymer ?
#
loop_
_entity_poly.entity_id
_entity_poly.type
_entity_poly.pdbx_seq_one_letter_code
_entity_poly.pdbx_strand_id
1 'polypeptide(L)'
;MASRFDRPLRTASLRFVDLETTGLRPDRGARITEMAVVDEGGVRYDWTSSHDPPRDEAVAAQLPQLVAHLDDGIVVGHNLSFDVRFVTYEAERLGLDGIDVCFIDTLGLARRVLARAGSYRLGAVLAAVGAAPEEELHTAVGDALATRTLFWRLVERGGLGTLADAGAKRLRWHGR
;
A
#
# COMPACT_ATOMS: atom_id res chain seq x y z
N MET A 1 28.90 -5.81 -5.24
CA MET A 1 27.76 -6.57 -4.66
C MET A 1 26.47 -6.07 -5.29
N ALA A 2 25.64 -6.96 -5.87
CA ALA A 2 24.33 -6.58 -6.40
C ALA A 2 23.46 -6.02 -5.29
N SER A 3 22.72 -4.93 -5.56
CA SER A 3 21.77 -4.36 -4.62
C SER A 3 20.61 -5.35 -4.37
N ARG A 4 20.07 -5.38 -3.15
CA ARG A 4 18.83 -6.16 -2.89
C ARG A 4 17.67 -5.75 -3.81
N PHE A 5 17.75 -4.58 -4.42
CA PHE A 5 16.76 -4.05 -5.36
C PHE A 5 17.03 -4.42 -6.83
N ASP A 6 18.16 -5.08 -7.14
CA ASP A 6 18.44 -5.60 -8.50
C ASP A 6 17.68 -6.92 -8.77
N ARG A 7 16.88 -7.41 -7.81
CA ARG A 7 16.05 -8.60 -7.97
C ARG A 7 14.95 -8.36 -9.00
N PRO A 8 14.64 -9.39 -9.83
CA PRO A 8 13.54 -9.30 -10.80
C PRO A 8 12.20 -9.11 -10.08
N LEU A 9 11.36 -8.21 -10.61
CA LEU A 9 10.01 -7.97 -10.10
C LEU A 9 9.14 -9.24 -10.06
N ARG A 10 9.22 -10.07 -11.10
CA ARG A 10 8.41 -11.29 -11.24
C ARG A 10 8.70 -12.37 -10.21
N THR A 11 9.84 -12.30 -9.51
CA THR A 11 10.23 -13.26 -8.45
C THR A 11 10.16 -12.63 -7.06
N ALA A 12 9.76 -11.38 -6.96
CA ALA A 12 9.60 -10.70 -5.68
C ALA A 12 8.26 -11.07 -5.03
N SER A 13 8.27 -11.24 -3.71
CA SER A 13 7.06 -11.35 -2.91
C SER A 13 6.47 -9.95 -2.77
N LEU A 14 5.40 -9.63 -3.49
CA LEU A 14 4.75 -8.33 -3.46
C LEU A 14 3.52 -8.38 -2.54
N ARG A 15 3.31 -7.32 -1.77
CA ARG A 15 2.16 -7.12 -0.88
C ARG A 15 1.51 -5.80 -1.23
N PHE A 16 0.37 -5.86 -1.90
CA PHE A 16 -0.42 -4.68 -2.23
C PHE A 16 -1.28 -4.33 -1.04
N VAL A 17 -1.15 -3.10 -0.56
CA VAL A 17 -1.80 -2.63 0.67
C VAL A 17 -2.62 -1.39 0.38
N ASP A 18 -3.74 -1.29 1.07
CA ASP A 18 -4.56 -0.08 1.14
C ASP A 18 -5.26 0.02 2.49
N LEU A 19 -5.55 1.25 2.93
CA LEU A 19 -6.27 1.58 4.15
C LEU A 19 -7.39 2.56 3.86
N GLU A 20 -8.58 2.31 4.42
CA GLU A 20 -9.62 3.32 4.52
C GLU A 20 -9.62 3.99 5.90
N THR A 21 -10.01 5.25 5.95
CA THR A 21 -9.91 6.06 7.16
C THR A 21 -11.08 7.04 7.31
N THR A 22 -11.39 7.44 8.53
CA THR A 22 -12.44 8.45 8.80
C THR A 22 -12.05 9.86 8.36
N GLY A 23 -10.83 10.08 7.87
CA GLY A 23 -10.37 11.39 7.42
C GLY A 23 -8.88 11.39 7.05
N LEU A 24 -8.31 12.55 6.79
CA LEU A 24 -6.97 12.68 6.20
C LEU A 24 -5.83 12.84 7.22
N ARG A 25 -6.13 13.06 8.49
CA ARG A 25 -5.15 13.48 9.51
C ARG A 25 -5.29 12.67 10.80
N PRO A 26 -4.43 11.66 11.04
CA PRO A 26 -4.45 10.88 12.27
C PRO A 26 -4.13 11.74 13.50
N ASP A 27 -3.25 12.74 13.37
CA ASP A 27 -2.93 13.72 14.43
C ASP A 27 -4.10 14.66 14.80
N ARG A 28 -5.20 14.61 14.03
CA ARG A 28 -6.46 15.33 14.30
C ARG A 28 -7.63 14.40 14.61
N GLY A 29 -7.34 13.16 14.95
CA GLY A 29 -8.32 12.17 15.39
C GLY A 29 -8.93 11.31 14.27
N ALA A 30 -8.44 11.39 13.03
CA ALA A 30 -8.84 10.44 12.00
C ALA A 30 -8.30 9.05 12.32
N ARG A 31 -9.10 8.01 12.07
CA ARG A 31 -8.85 6.62 12.46
C ARG A 31 -8.90 5.69 11.24
N ILE A 32 -8.19 4.58 11.30
CA ILE A 32 -8.27 3.52 10.28
C ILE A 32 -9.60 2.78 10.44
N THR A 33 -10.37 2.66 9.36
CA THR A 33 -11.66 1.95 9.31
C THR A 33 -11.55 0.61 8.60
N GLU A 34 -10.66 0.49 7.62
CA GLU A 34 -10.42 -0.76 6.88
C GLU A 34 -8.92 -0.94 6.66
N MET A 35 -8.48 -2.19 6.57
CA MET A 35 -7.11 -2.59 6.24
C MET A 35 -7.14 -3.78 5.30
N ALA A 36 -6.42 -3.74 4.20
CA ALA A 36 -6.30 -4.88 3.30
C ALA A 36 -4.86 -5.13 2.86
N VAL A 37 -4.53 -6.41 2.70
CA VAL A 37 -3.31 -6.87 2.03
C VAL A 37 -3.68 -7.91 0.98
N VAL A 38 -3.22 -7.69 -0.24
CA VAL A 38 -3.42 -8.56 -1.40
C VAL A 38 -2.06 -8.98 -1.94
N ASP A 39 -1.95 -10.19 -2.47
CA ASP A 39 -0.80 -10.61 -3.28
C ASP A 39 -1.25 -11.15 -4.65
N GLU A 40 -0.37 -11.85 -5.35
CA GLU A 40 -0.68 -12.45 -6.66
C GLU A 40 -1.73 -13.57 -6.57
N GLY A 41 -1.87 -14.19 -5.40
CA GLY A 41 -2.86 -15.26 -5.14
C GLY A 41 -4.23 -14.73 -4.71
N GLY A 42 -4.37 -13.46 -4.41
CA GLY A 42 -5.61 -12.83 -3.94
C GLY A 42 -5.50 -12.16 -2.58
N VAL A 43 -6.63 -12.02 -1.89
CA VAL A 43 -6.72 -11.38 -0.57
C VAL A 43 -6.03 -12.25 0.48
N ARG A 44 -5.07 -11.67 1.20
CA ARG A 44 -4.35 -12.31 2.31
C ARG A 44 -4.83 -11.85 3.67
N TYR A 45 -5.26 -10.61 3.74
CA TYR A 45 -5.76 -9.99 4.95
C TYR A 45 -6.80 -8.95 4.58
N ASP A 46 -7.89 -8.95 5.31
CA ASP A 46 -8.99 -8.01 5.19
C ASP A 46 -9.61 -7.78 6.57
N TRP A 47 -9.76 -6.53 6.94
CA TRP A 47 -10.43 -6.11 8.15
C TRP A 47 -11.19 -4.81 7.94
N THR A 48 -12.45 -4.82 8.36
CA THR A 48 -13.31 -3.64 8.40
C THR A 48 -13.82 -3.43 9.82
N SER A 49 -13.79 -2.20 10.31
CA SER A 49 -14.32 -1.85 11.61
C SER A 49 -15.84 -2.02 11.68
N SER A 50 -16.31 -2.67 12.73
CA SER A 50 -17.75 -2.76 13.02
C SER A 50 -18.34 -1.50 13.68
N HIS A 51 -17.52 -0.48 13.93
CA HIS A 51 -17.89 0.78 14.59
C HIS A 51 -17.31 1.98 13.84
N ASP A 52 -18.05 3.08 13.82
CA ASP A 52 -17.61 4.38 13.32
C ASP A 52 -17.84 5.44 14.43
N PRO A 53 -16.78 6.05 14.99
CA PRO A 53 -15.37 5.75 14.76
C PRO A 53 -14.94 4.37 15.31
N PRO A 54 -13.88 3.77 14.76
CA PRO A 54 -13.32 2.51 15.24
C PRO A 54 -12.88 2.60 16.70
N ARG A 55 -13.10 1.53 17.46
CA ARG A 55 -12.62 1.41 18.84
C ARG A 55 -11.12 1.15 18.87
N ASP A 56 -10.44 1.71 19.86
CA ASP A 56 -8.99 1.56 20.05
C ASP A 56 -8.55 0.11 20.15
N GLU A 57 -9.30 -0.71 20.91
CA GLU A 57 -8.99 -2.12 21.10
C GLU A 57 -9.09 -2.91 19.78
N ALA A 58 -10.04 -2.55 18.91
CA ALA A 58 -10.20 -3.19 17.61
C ALA A 58 -9.01 -2.90 16.70
N VAL A 59 -8.58 -1.64 16.59
CA VAL A 59 -7.39 -1.25 15.80
C VAL A 59 -6.13 -1.87 16.40
N ALA A 60 -5.99 -1.86 17.73
CA ALA A 60 -4.85 -2.44 18.44
C ALA A 60 -4.69 -3.94 18.20
N ALA A 61 -5.79 -4.67 18.09
CA ALA A 61 -5.78 -6.11 17.83
C ALA A 61 -5.41 -6.43 16.36
N GLN A 62 -5.74 -5.54 15.43
CA GLN A 62 -5.58 -5.79 14.00
C GLN A 62 -4.26 -5.28 13.43
N LEU A 63 -3.71 -4.19 13.96
CA LEU A 63 -2.50 -3.58 13.42
C LEU A 63 -1.28 -4.51 13.44
N PRO A 64 -1.00 -5.33 14.49
CA PRO A 64 0.07 -6.31 14.46
C PRO A 64 -0.15 -7.39 13.39
N GLN A 65 -1.39 -7.77 13.09
CA GLN A 65 -1.70 -8.73 12.04
C GLN A 65 -1.42 -8.15 10.65
N LEU A 66 -1.85 -6.90 10.40
CA LEU A 66 -1.48 -6.17 9.18
C LEU A 66 0.04 -6.20 8.99
N VAL A 67 0.80 -5.78 10.01
CA VAL A 67 2.27 -5.75 9.97
C VAL A 67 2.87 -7.12 9.66
N ALA A 68 2.37 -8.19 10.28
CA ALA A 68 2.82 -9.56 10.02
C ALA A 68 2.60 -9.99 8.55
N HIS A 69 1.54 -9.50 7.89
CA HIS A 69 1.30 -9.75 6.47
C HIS A 69 2.21 -8.94 5.53
N LEU A 70 2.85 -7.87 6.03
CA LEU A 70 3.77 -7.02 5.26
C LEU A 70 5.24 -7.43 5.40
N ASP A 71 5.61 -8.12 6.48
CA ASP A 71 7.00 -8.30 6.94
C ASP A 71 7.87 -9.15 5.99
N ASP A 72 7.30 -10.06 5.22
CA ASP A 72 8.02 -10.98 4.33
C ASP A 72 8.08 -10.52 2.86
N GLY A 73 7.60 -9.32 2.54
CA GLY A 73 7.42 -8.84 1.18
C GLY A 73 7.92 -7.43 0.87
N ILE A 74 7.71 -7.05 -0.37
CA ILE A 74 7.83 -5.66 -0.83
C ILE A 74 6.43 -5.06 -0.79
N VAL A 75 6.23 -4.07 0.05
CA VAL A 75 4.95 -3.37 0.19
C VAL A 75 4.71 -2.47 -1.02
N VAL A 76 3.56 -2.58 -1.66
CA VAL A 76 3.17 -1.77 -2.81
C VAL A 76 1.85 -1.08 -2.50
N GLY A 77 1.80 0.24 -2.60
CA GLY A 77 0.57 1.01 -2.37
C GLY A 77 0.45 2.18 -3.34
N HIS A 78 -0.70 2.81 -3.39
CA HIS A 78 -0.93 4.01 -4.19
C HIS A 78 -1.01 5.24 -3.30
N ASN A 79 -0.02 6.14 -3.35
CA ASN A 79 0.18 7.22 -2.38
C ASN A 79 0.51 6.66 -0.98
N LEU A 80 1.36 5.66 -0.94
CA LEU A 80 1.69 4.86 0.24
C LEU A 80 2.15 5.68 1.46
N SER A 81 2.62 6.91 1.24
CA SER A 81 2.94 7.83 2.33
C SER A 81 1.75 8.17 3.23
N PHE A 82 0.53 8.06 2.71
CA PHE A 82 -0.70 8.22 3.48
C PHE A 82 -0.88 7.05 4.44
N ASP A 83 -0.83 5.82 3.94
CA ASP A 83 -1.01 4.58 4.72
C ASP A 83 0.06 4.46 5.81
N VAL A 84 1.33 4.67 5.42
CA VAL A 84 2.47 4.65 6.36
C VAL A 84 2.26 5.64 7.50
N ARG A 85 1.78 6.84 7.23
CA ARG A 85 1.52 7.84 8.28
C ARG A 85 0.45 7.38 9.27
N PHE A 86 -0.63 6.74 8.79
CA PHE A 86 -1.68 6.20 9.66
C PHE A 86 -1.18 5.02 10.48
N VAL A 87 -0.54 4.04 9.84
CA VAL A 87 0.04 2.87 10.53
C VAL A 87 1.05 3.31 11.59
N THR A 88 1.95 4.26 11.25
CA THR A 88 2.94 4.80 12.17
C THR A 88 2.27 5.47 13.37
N TYR A 89 1.31 6.35 13.13
CA TYR A 89 0.61 7.08 14.19
C TYR A 89 -0.13 6.14 15.15
N GLU A 90 -0.86 5.16 14.60
CA GLU A 90 -1.58 4.18 15.42
C GLU A 90 -0.61 3.27 16.20
N ALA A 91 0.49 2.84 15.57
CA ALA A 91 1.51 2.02 16.24
C ALA A 91 2.17 2.79 17.40
N GLU A 92 2.56 4.06 17.20
CA GLU A 92 3.10 4.92 18.27
C GLU A 92 2.11 5.08 19.42
N ARG A 93 0.83 5.36 19.10
CA ARG A 93 -0.23 5.55 20.08
C ARG A 93 -0.50 4.29 20.90
N LEU A 94 -0.33 3.13 20.30
CA LEU A 94 -0.56 1.82 20.91
C LEU A 94 0.70 1.23 21.56
N GLY A 95 1.84 1.91 21.45
CA GLY A 95 3.13 1.44 22.01
C GLY A 95 3.67 0.19 21.30
N LEU A 96 3.36 0.02 20.01
CA LEU A 96 3.86 -1.07 19.18
C LEU A 96 5.26 -0.76 18.63
N ASP A 97 6.00 -1.82 18.31
CA ASP A 97 7.31 -1.70 17.70
C ASP A 97 7.23 -1.09 16.30
N GLY A 98 8.35 -0.47 15.87
CA GLY A 98 8.47 0.14 14.55
C GLY A 98 8.46 -0.87 13.41
N ILE A 99 8.23 -0.37 12.20
CA ILE A 99 8.15 -1.17 10.97
C ILE A 99 9.39 -0.89 10.11
N ASP A 100 10.04 -1.95 9.63
CA ASP A 100 11.12 -1.87 8.63
C ASP A 100 10.70 -2.64 7.38
N VAL A 101 10.20 -1.94 6.39
CA VAL A 101 9.70 -2.54 5.14
C VAL A 101 10.40 -1.97 3.92
N CYS A 102 10.48 -2.78 2.88
CA CYS A 102 10.76 -2.29 1.54
C CYS A 102 9.46 -1.99 0.83
N PHE A 103 9.39 -0.86 0.13
CA PHE A 103 8.15 -0.42 -0.49
C PHE A 103 8.34 0.17 -1.89
N ILE A 104 7.27 0.12 -2.68
CA ILE A 104 7.11 0.80 -3.96
C ILE A 104 5.82 1.62 -3.89
N ASP A 105 5.90 2.91 -4.24
CA ASP A 105 4.73 3.78 -4.35
C ASP A 105 4.32 3.92 -5.82
N THR A 106 3.16 3.36 -6.17
CA THR A 106 2.63 3.40 -7.54
C THR A 106 2.24 4.81 -7.99
N LEU A 107 1.97 5.75 -7.09
CA LEU A 107 1.79 7.17 -7.44
C LEU A 107 3.08 7.76 -8.02
N GLY A 108 4.22 7.52 -7.37
CA GLY A 108 5.53 7.94 -7.87
C GLY A 108 5.90 7.25 -9.18
N LEU A 109 5.59 5.95 -9.28
CA LEU A 109 5.81 5.16 -10.49
C LEU A 109 4.96 5.67 -11.66
N ALA A 110 3.66 5.92 -11.44
CA ALA A 110 2.76 6.45 -12.44
C ALA A 110 3.21 7.81 -12.99
N ARG A 111 3.69 8.70 -12.12
CA ARG A 111 4.24 10.01 -12.54
C ARG A 111 5.46 9.86 -13.47
N ARG A 112 6.27 8.82 -13.31
CA ARG A 112 7.42 8.56 -14.19
C ARG A 112 7.00 7.94 -15.51
N VAL A 113 6.09 6.96 -15.48
CA VAL A 113 5.68 6.19 -16.66
C VAL A 113 4.65 6.95 -17.50
N LEU A 114 3.78 7.74 -16.86
CA LEU A 114 2.68 8.47 -17.47
C LEU A 114 2.85 9.98 -17.30
N ALA A 115 3.98 10.53 -17.74
CA ALA A 115 4.43 11.90 -17.46
C ALA A 115 3.42 13.04 -17.78
N ARG A 116 2.28 12.75 -18.44
CA ARG A 116 1.24 13.72 -18.83
C ARG A 116 -0.18 13.25 -18.51
N ALA A 117 -0.37 12.44 -17.47
CA ALA A 117 -1.71 12.08 -17.02
C ALA A 117 -2.41 13.32 -16.42
N GLY A 118 -3.66 13.55 -16.76
CA GLY A 118 -4.44 14.68 -16.25
C GLY A 118 -4.76 14.57 -14.75
N SER A 119 -4.71 13.37 -14.19
CA SER A 119 -4.89 13.07 -12.77
C SER A 119 -4.08 11.83 -12.40
N TYR A 120 -3.60 11.79 -11.17
CA TYR A 120 -2.86 10.65 -10.60
C TYR A 120 -3.64 9.96 -9.46
N ARG A 121 -4.95 10.17 -9.34
CA ARG A 121 -5.80 9.36 -8.45
C ARG A 121 -5.89 7.94 -8.99
N LEU A 122 -5.99 6.95 -8.13
CA LEU A 122 -5.95 5.52 -8.47
C LEU A 122 -6.86 5.17 -9.67
N GLY A 123 -8.15 5.46 -9.59
CA GLY A 123 -9.09 5.17 -10.68
C GLY A 123 -8.76 5.88 -12.00
N ALA A 124 -8.26 7.13 -11.94
CA ALA A 124 -7.88 7.87 -13.13
C ALA A 124 -6.63 7.29 -13.81
N VAL A 125 -5.64 6.88 -13.02
CA VAL A 125 -4.41 6.26 -13.55
C VAL A 125 -4.71 4.87 -14.09
N LEU A 126 -5.56 4.10 -13.41
CA LEU A 126 -6.02 2.78 -13.87
C LEU A 126 -6.67 2.89 -15.24
N ALA A 127 -7.61 3.85 -15.44
CA ALA A 127 -8.22 4.12 -16.73
C ALA A 127 -7.19 4.55 -17.79
N ALA A 128 -6.20 5.38 -17.42
CA ALA A 128 -5.15 5.86 -18.33
C ALA A 128 -4.22 4.74 -18.84
N VAL A 129 -4.11 3.63 -18.11
CA VAL A 129 -3.38 2.42 -18.56
C VAL A 129 -4.30 1.40 -19.25
N GLY A 130 -5.57 1.74 -19.50
CA GLY A 130 -6.53 0.88 -20.19
C GLY A 130 -7.03 -0.28 -19.33
N ALA A 131 -7.07 -0.12 -18.02
CA ALA A 131 -7.57 -1.10 -17.08
C ALA A 131 -8.83 -0.59 -16.35
N ALA A 132 -9.63 -1.52 -15.83
CA ALA A 132 -10.76 -1.25 -14.95
C ALA A 132 -10.46 -1.90 -13.58
N PRO A 133 -11.05 -1.40 -12.49
CA PRO A 133 -10.97 -2.07 -11.20
C PRO A 133 -11.65 -3.43 -11.24
N GLU A 134 -11.11 -4.41 -10.52
CA GLU A 134 -11.67 -5.76 -10.40
C GLU A 134 -12.89 -5.78 -9.46
N GLU A 135 -12.88 -4.88 -8.48
CA GLU A 135 -13.94 -4.70 -7.49
C GLU A 135 -14.26 -3.21 -7.31
N GLU A 136 -15.24 -2.90 -6.47
CA GLU A 136 -15.63 -1.52 -6.16
C GLU A 136 -14.47 -0.76 -5.51
N LEU A 137 -14.14 0.41 -6.05
CA LEU A 137 -13.16 1.33 -5.44
C LEU A 137 -13.77 1.96 -4.17
N HIS A 138 -12.88 2.48 -3.32
CA HIS A 138 -13.19 3.04 -1.99
C HIS A 138 -13.58 1.96 -0.96
N THR A 139 -13.00 0.78 -1.13
CA THR A 139 -12.83 -0.24 -0.10
C THR A 139 -11.36 -0.62 -0.06
N ALA A 140 -10.83 -0.95 1.10
CA ALA A 140 -9.41 -1.28 1.21
C ALA A 140 -9.03 -2.47 0.30
N VAL A 141 -9.89 -3.50 0.19
CA VAL A 141 -9.67 -4.64 -0.71
C VAL A 141 -9.73 -4.21 -2.18
N GLY A 142 -10.73 -3.43 -2.57
CA GLY A 142 -10.91 -2.98 -3.95
C GLY A 142 -9.74 -2.11 -4.41
N ASP A 143 -9.27 -1.18 -3.57
CA ASP A 143 -8.16 -0.28 -3.88
C ASP A 143 -6.81 -1.02 -3.87
N ALA A 144 -6.60 -2.03 -3.00
CA ALA A 144 -5.43 -2.90 -3.05
C ALA A 144 -5.37 -3.77 -4.32
N LEU A 145 -6.50 -4.35 -4.77
CA LEU A 145 -6.61 -5.08 -6.04
C LEU A 145 -6.37 -4.17 -7.24
N ALA A 146 -6.98 -2.98 -7.25
CA ALA A 146 -6.77 -1.97 -8.28
C ALA A 146 -5.30 -1.51 -8.35
N THR A 147 -4.64 -1.36 -7.19
CA THR A 147 -3.22 -1.04 -7.08
C THR A 147 -2.35 -2.16 -7.65
N ARG A 148 -2.69 -3.44 -7.42
CA ARG A 148 -2.01 -4.59 -8.04
C ARG A 148 -2.11 -4.53 -9.56
N THR A 149 -3.30 -4.35 -10.08
CA THR A 149 -3.54 -4.26 -11.52
C THR A 149 -2.80 -3.07 -12.12
N LEU A 150 -2.88 -1.89 -11.51
CA LEU A 150 -2.15 -0.70 -11.93
C LEU A 150 -0.63 -0.92 -11.93
N PHE A 151 -0.08 -1.52 -10.87
CA PHE A 151 1.35 -1.77 -10.76
C PHE A 151 1.88 -2.56 -11.96
N TRP A 152 1.24 -3.69 -12.30
CA TRP A 152 1.69 -4.52 -13.40
C TRP A 152 1.52 -3.84 -14.77
N ARG A 153 0.47 -3.05 -14.97
CA ARG A 153 0.32 -2.22 -16.18
C ARG A 153 1.42 -1.17 -16.32
N LEU A 154 1.82 -0.55 -15.21
CA LEU A 154 2.94 0.40 -15.21
C LEU A 154 4.28 -0.27 -15.46
N VAL A 155 4.50 -1.46 -14.88
CA VAL A 155 5.70 -2.29 -15.12
C VAL A 155 5.83 -2.65 -16.60
N GLU A 156 4.77 -3.16 -17.20
CA GLU A 156 4.72 -3.51 -18.62
C GLU A 156 4.97 -2.29 -19.52
N ARG A 157 4.23 -1.20 -19.28
CA ARG A 157 4.32 0.03 -20.07
C ARG A 157 5.68 0.73 -19.95
N GLY A 158 6.30 0.65 -18.78
CA GLY A 158 7.62 1.22 -18.50
C GLY A 158 8.79 0.31 -18.88
N GLY A 159 8.55 -0.93 -19.29
CA GLY A 159 9.60 -1.92 -19.56
C GLY A 159 10.46 -2.23 -18.32
N LEU A 160 9.86 -2.24 -17.11
CA LEU A 160 10.59 -2.34 -15.85
C LEU A 160 10.85 -3.82 -15.50
N GLY A 161 12.12 -4.16 -15.21
CA GLY A 161 12.53 -5.53 -14.93
C GLY A 161 12.81 -5.82 -13.47
N THR A 162 13.28 -4.83 -12.72
CA THR A 162 13.78 -5.00 -11.34
C THR A 162 13.02 -4.15 -10.33
N LEU A 163 13.20 -4.48 -9.05
CA LEU A 163 12.68 -3.66 -7.95
C LEU A 163 13.24 -2.22 -7.99
N ALA A 164 14.51 -2.06 -8.39
CA ALA A 164 15.13 -0.75 -8.54
C ALA A 164 14.45 0.07 -9.65
N ASP A 165 14.14 -0.55 -10.80
CA ASP A 165 13.43 0.11 -11.90
C ASP A 165 12.03 0.58 -11.45
N ALA A 166 11.34 -0.20 -10.63
CA ALA A 166 10.07 0.17 -10.04
C ALA A 166 10.18 1.23 -8.93
N GLY A 167 11.40 1.58 -8.53
CA GLY A 167 11.66 2.60 -7.51
C GLY A 167 11.50 2.11 -6.09
N ALA A 168 11.79 0.83 -5.83
CA ALA A 168 11.76 0.26 -4.49
C ALA A 168 12.71 1.01 -3.54
N LYS A 169 12.22 1.29 -2.33
CA LYS A 169 12.95 1.98 -1.27
C LYS A 169 12.79 1.23 0.04
N ARG A 170 13.67 1.51 1.00
CA ARG A 170 13.54 1.03 2.37
C ARG A 170 12.96 2.13 3.25
N LEU A 171 11.93 1.80 3.97
CA LEU A 171 11.38 2.61 5.04
C LEU A 171 11.79 1.96 6.36
N ARG A 172 12.49 2.72 7.20
CA ARG A 172 12.75 2.37 8.59
C ARG A 172 11.97 3.34 9.45
N TRP A 173 10.99 2.81 10.13
CA TRP A 173 10.35 3.54 11.19
C TRP A 173 10.76 2.91 12.52
N HIS A 174 11.35 3.73 13.38
CA HIS A 174 11.67 3.34 14.74
C HIS A 174 10.65 3.98 15.66
N GLY A 175 9.84 3.17 16.33
CA GLY A 175 9.03 3.63 17.46
C GLY A 175 9.97 4.28 18.50
N ARG A 176 9.45 5.27 19.20
CA ARG A 176 10.19 5.93 20.30
C ARG A 176 10.29 5.01 21.49
#